data_31ed91b98e5e65ef0146a1406d9b1672
#
_entry.id   31ed91b98e5e65ef0146a1406d9b1672
#
_cell.length_a   1.000
_cell.length_b   1.000
_cell.length_c   1.000
_cell.angle_alpha   90.00
_cell.angle_beta   90.00
_cell.angle_gamma   90.00
#
_symmetry.space_group_name_H-M   'P 1'
#
loop_
_entity.id
_entity.type
_entity.pdbx_description
1 polymer ?
#
loop_
_entity_poly.entity_id
_entity_poly.type
_entity_poly.pdbx_seq_one_letter_code
_entity_poly.pdbx_strand_id
1 'polypeptide(L)'
;MHTQDALFANDAFYLAFAARDLEHMDALWARETPVICLHPGWPALTQRDQILESWSRILGNPEQKPVDVYGAQAFDLGSNILVVCYEELDGNIMVATNLYIEEHKRILLACHQAGPCGQPPARTS
;
A
#
# COMPACT_ATOMS: atom_id res chain seq x y z
N MET A 1 11.29 13.20 7.79
CA MET A 1 10.37 12.03 7.84
C MET A 1 10.96 10.98 8.75
N HIS A 2 10.16 10.44 9.65
CA HIS A 2 10.57 9.38 10.58
C HIS A 2 9.83 8.09 10.25
N THR A 3 10.36 6.96 10.71
CA THR A 3 9.72 5.66 10.49
C THR A 3 8.28 5.64 10.98
N GLN A 4 7.99 6.31 12.09
CA GLN A 4 6.64 6.39 12.62
C GLN A 4 5.67 7.09 11.66
N ASP A 5 6.15 8.11 10.94
CA ASP A 5 5.33 8.81 9.93
C ASP A 5 4.92 7.86 8.80
N ALA A 6 5.85 7.03 8.35
CA ALA A 6 5.58 6.05 7.31
C ALA A 6 4.62 4.97 7.79
N LEU A 7 4.74 4.54 9.04
CA LEU A 7 3.80 3.57 9.61
C LEU A 7 2.38 4.13 9.69
N PHE A 8 2.22 5.41 10.07
CA PHE A 8 0.92 6.06 10.05
C PHE A 8 0.36 6.16 8.64
N ALA A 9 1.20 6.51 7.66
CA ALA A 9 0.77 6.56 6.26
C ALA A 9 0.37 5.17 5.76
N ASN A 10 1.08 4.13 6.19
CA ASN A 10 0.77 2.76 5.83
C ASN A 10 -0.60 2.34 6.40
N ASP A 11 -0.87 2.69 7.65
CA ASP A 11 -2.16 2.44 8.27
C ASP A 11 -3.28 3.16 7.49
N ALA A 12 -3.04 4.40 7.08
CA ALA A 12 -4.02 5.17 6.31
C ALA A 12 -4.30 4.53 4.94
N PHE A 13 -3.27 3.98 4.29
CA PHE A 13 -3.41 3.29 3.02
C PHE A 13 -4.34 2.06 3.16
N TYR A 14 -4.08 1.21 4.15
CA TYR A 14 -4.90 0.02 4.34
C TYR A 14 -6.30 0.34 4.87
N LEU A 15 -6.44 1.42 5.61
CA LEU A 15 -7.77 1.90 6.03
C LEU A 15 -8.60 2.34 4.83
N ALA A 16 -8.00 3.09 3.91
CA ALA A 16 -8.67 3.50 2.67
C ALA A 16 -9.06 2.27 1.82
N PHE A 17 -8.19 1.27 1.77
CA PHE A 17 -8.45 0.01 1.07
C PHE A 17 -9.68 -0.68 1.70
N ALA A 18 -9.65 -0.89 3.01
CA ALA A 18 -10.72 -1.60 3.72
C ALA A 18 -12.04 -0.84 3.67
N ALA A 19 -12.00 0.49 3.74
CA ALA A 19 -13.19 1.35 3.70
C ALA A 19 -13.71 1.60 2.29
N ARG A 20 -13.02 1.11 1.25
CA ARG A 20 -13.36 1.33 -0.16
C ARG A 20 -13.44 2.83 -0.49
N ASP A 21 -12.48 3.59 0.04
CA ASP A 21 -12.48 5.04 -0.02
C ASP A 21 -11.50 5.52 -1.10
N LEU A 22 -12.01 5.72 -2.31
CA LEU A 22 -11.17 6.12 -3.44
C LEU A 22 -10.60 7.53 -3.25
N GLU A 23 -11.35 8.43 -2.63
CA GLU A 23 -10.88 9.79 -2.41
C GLU A 23 -9.65 9.81 -1.50
N HIS A 24 -9.69 9.06 -0.40
CA HIS A 24 -8.53 8.94 0.48
C HIS A 24 -7.39 8.19 -0.19
N MET A 25 -7.69 7.15 -0.97
CA MET A 25 -6.67 6.41 -1.72
C MET A 25 -5.94 7.35 -2.70
N ASP A 26 -6.69 8.18 -3.44
CA ASP A 26 -6.11 9.16 -4.36
C ASP A 26 -5.18 10.13 -3.62
N ALA A 27 -5.60 10.62 -2.46
CA ALA A 27 -4.83 11.59 -1.69
C ALA A 27 -3.50 11.03 -1.16
N LEU A 28 -3.39 9.71 -1.02
CA LEU A 28 -2.20 9.06 -0.47
C LEU A 28 -1.07 8.88 -1.47
N TRP A 29 -1.37 8.85 -2.77
CA TRP A 29 -0.36 8.61 -3.79
C TRP A 29 0.41 9.89 -4.16
N ALA A 30 1.71 9.74 -4.38
CA ALA A 30 2.59 10.84 -4.76
C ALA A 30 2.14 11.50 -6.07
N ARG A 31 2.42 12.78 -6.22
CA ARG A 31 2.02 13.57 -7.38
C ARG A 31 3.20 14.01 -8.24
N GLU A 32 4.34 14.23 -7.62
CA GLU A 32 5.53 14.74 -8.31
C GLU A 32 6.61 13.67 -8.46
N THR A 33 6.64 12.71 -7.55
CA THR A 33 7.57 11.58 -7.59
C THR A 33 6.99 10.49 -8.49
N PRO A 34 7.82 9.78 -9.28
CA PRO A 34 7.33 8.63 -10.05
C PRO A 34 6.63 7.62 -9.15
N VAL A 35 5.53 7.07 -9.64
CA VAL A 35 4.71 6.12 -8.89
C VAL A 35 4.68 4.76 -9.59
N ILE A 36 4.67 3.69 -8.79
CA ILE A 36 4.68 2.32 -9.28
C ILE A 36 3.70 1.52 -8.45
N CYS A 37 2.85 0.74 -9.11
CA CYS A 37 1.92 -0.14 -8.42
C CYS A 37 1.92 -1.52 -9.08
N LEU A 38 2.21 -2.54 -8.29
CA LEU A 38 2.24 -3.92 -8.74
C LEU A 38 1.22 -4.72 -7.92
N HIS A 39 0.00 -4.81 -8.44
CA HIS A 39 -1.03 -5.66 -7.85
C HIS A 39 -0.69 -7.13 -8.11
N PRO A 40 -1.08 -8.05 -7.21
CA PRO A 40 -0.81 -9.48 -7.41
C PRO A 40 -1.37 -9.97 -8.75
N GLY A 41 -0.48 -10.49 -9.61
CA GLY A 41 -0.86 -11.03 -10.90
C GLY A 41 -1.06 -10.01 -12.01
N TRP A 42 -0.92 -8.71 -11.73
CA TRP A 42 -1.08 -7.65 -12.75
C TRP A 42 0.28 -7.25 -13.30
N PRO A 43 0.34 -6.73 -14.53
CA PRO A 43 1.55 -6.04 -14.99
C PRO A 43 1.77 -4.76 -14.21
N ALA A 44 2.99 -4.25 -14.24
CA ALA A 44 3.34 -3.03 -13.53
C ALA A 44 2.56 -1.83 -14.07
N LEU A 45 2.00 -1.04 -13.16
CA LEU A 45 1.37 0.23 -13.48
C LEU A 45 2.32 1.33 -13.06
N THR A 46 2.66 2.22 -14.00
CA THR A 46 3.68 3.26 -13.76
C THR A 46 3.18 4.67 -14.02
N GLN A 47 1.89 4.83 -14.27
CA GLN A 47 1.26 6.13 -14.46
C GLN A 47 0.22 6.33 -13.36
N ARG A 48 0.21 7.52 -12.75
CA ARG A 48 -0.68 7.81 -11.63
C ARG A 48 -2.15 7.59 -11.98
N ASP A 49 -2.57 8.03 -13.16
CA ASP A 49 -3.97 7.87 -13.60
C ASP A 49 -4.35 6.40 -13.75
N GLN A 50 -3.44 5.56 -14.26
CA GLN A 50 -3.66 4.12 -14.37
C GLN A 50 -3.76 3.47 -13.00
N ILE A 51 -2.92 3.91 -12.06
CA ILE A 51 -2.91 3.39 -10.70
C ILE A 51 -4.24 3.72 -10.02
N LEU A 52 -4.70 4.96 -10.11
CA LEU A 52 -5.98 5.37 -9.51
C LEU A 52 -7.17 4.70 -10.19
N GLU A 53 -7.12 4.46 -11.49
CA GLU A 53 -8.16 3.69 -12.17
C GLU A 53 -8.21 2.26 -11.66
N SER A 54 -7.04 1.63 -11.45
CA SER A 54 -7.00 0.26 -10.90
C SER A 54 -7.63 0.20 -9.51
N TRP A 55 -7.33 1.20 -8.67
CA TRP A 55 -7.92 1.27 -7.33
C TRP A 55 -9.42 1.52 -7.40
N SER A 56 -9.87 2.34 -8.35
CA SER A 56 -11.31 2.54 -8.55
C SER A 56 -12.03 1.24 -8.84
N ARG A 57 -11.44 0.39 -9.68
CA ARG A 57 -12.00 -0.94 -9.98
C ARG A 57 -12.00 -1.85 -8.76
N ILE A 58 -10.87 -1.91 -8.05
CA ILE A 58 -10.71 -2.77 -6.88
C ILE A 58 -11.71 -2.35 -5.78
N LEU A 59 -11.74 -1.07 -5.46
CA LEU A 59 -12.58 -0.56 -4.37
C LEU A 59 -14.07 -0.57 -4.74
N GLY A 60 -14.38 -0.47 -6.02
CA GLY A 60 -15.76 -0.54 -6.52
C GLY A 60 -16.28 -1.95 -6.76
N ASN A 61 -15.44 -2.97 -6.67
CA ASN A 61 -15.84 -4.34 -6.90
C ASN A 61 -16.54 -4.91 -5.66
N PRO A 62 -17.85 -5.24 -5.74
CA PRO A 62 -18.56 -5.77 -4.56
C PRO A 62 -18.02 -7.13 -4.09
N GLU A 63 -17.30 -7.85 -4.97
CA GLU A 63 -16.68 -9.14 -4.63
C GLU A 63 -15.34 -8.97 -3.92
N GLN A 64 -14.80 -7.75 -3.83
CA GLN A 64 -13.51 -7.51 -3.18
C GLN A 64 -13.62 -7.79 -1.68
N LYS A 65 -12.81 -8.73 -1.22
CA LYS A 65 -12.78 -9.08 0.20
C LYS A 65 -12.03 -8.02 1.00
N PRO A 66 -12.37 -7.84 2.28
CA PRO A 66 -11.60 -6.93 3.12
C PRO A 66 -10.17 -7.40 3.26
N VAL A 67 -9.24 -6.46 3.28
CA VAL A 67 -7.83 -6.74 3.54
C VAL A 67 -7.52 -6.39 4.99
N ASP A 68 -6.77 -7.25 5.65
CA ASP A 68 -6.32 -7.05 7.02
C ASP A 68 -4.80 -7.09 7.01
N VAL A 69 -4.16 -6.04 7.53
CA VAL A 69 -2.69 -5.91 7.49
C VAL A 69 -2.10 -6.21 8.86
N TYR A 70 -0.96 -6.90 8.86
CA TYR A 70 -0.24 -7.18 10.09
C TYR A 70 1.26 -7.21 9.87
N GLY A 71 2.03 -7.15 10.97
CA GLY A 71 3.48 -7.30 10.94
C GLY A 71 4.22 -6.19 10.22
N ALA A 72 3.69 -4.98 10.21
CA ALA A 72 4.32 -3.86 9.52
C ALA A 72 5.63 -3.45 10.21
N GLN A 73 6.68 -3.31 9.41
CA GLN A 73 8.00 -2.84 9.85
C GLN A 73 8.48 -1.77 8.88
N ALA A 74 9.02 -0.68 9.41
CA ALA A 74 9.50 0.44 8.61
C ALA A 74 11.03 0.49 8.61
N PHE A 75 11.60 0.71 7.43
CA PHE A 75 13.04 0.77 7.22
C PHE A 75 13.40 2.11 6.59
N ASP A 76 14.19 2.89 7.31
CA ASP A 76 14.64 4.21 6.85
C ASP A 76 15.79 4.02 5.86
N LEU A 77 15.57 4.40 4.60
CA LEU A 77 16.57 4.27 3.53
C LEU A 77 17.27 5.60 3.23
N GLY A 78 17.07 6.61 4.07
CA GLY A 78 17.66 7.94 3.91
C GLY A 78 16.63 8.94 3.40
N SER A 79 16.44 9.01 2.09
CA SER A 79 15.48 9.93 1.48
C SER A 79 14.05 9.38 1.42
N ASN A 80 13.86 8.10 1.73
CA ASN A 80 12.55 7.46 1.73
C ASN A 80 12.51 6.35 2.79
N ILE A 81 11.30 5.87 3.07
CA ILE A 81 11.09 4.82 4.07
C ILE A 81 10.28 3.70 3.42
N LEU A 82 10.79 2.48 3.53
CA LEU A 82 10.12 1.29 3.01
C LEU A 82 9.40 0.59 4.15
N VAL A 83 8.11 0.34 3.97
CA VAL A 83 7.34 -0.46 4.93
C VAL A 83 7.11 -1.84 4.32
N VAL A 84 7.46 -2.88 5.07
CA VAL A 84 7.17 -4.27 4.73
C VAL A 84 6.06 -4.73 5.65
N CYS A 85 5.04 -5.37 5.10
CA CYS A 85 3.92 -5.86 5.89
C CYS A 85 3.27 -7.05 5.21
N TYR A 86 2.30 -7.66 5.89
CA TYR A 86 1.57 -8.81 5.37
C TYR A 86 0.11 -8.45 5.24
N GLU A 87 -0.50 -8.88 4.13
CA GLU A 87 -1.91 -8.63 3.84
C GLU A 87 -2.66 -9.96 3.87
N GLU A 88 -3.63 -10.07 4.76
CA GLU A 88 -4.51 -11.24 4.80
C GLU A 88 -5.81 -10.91 4.09
N LEU A 89 -6.13 -11.73 3.10
CA LEU A 89 -7.30 -11.53 2.27
C LEU A 89 -7.96 -12.87 2.04
N ASP A 90 -9.10 -13.10 2.71
CA ASP A 90 -9.88 -14.34 2.60
C ASP A 90 -9.02 -15.59 2.85
N GLY A 91 -8.16 -15.55 3.86
CA GLY A 91 -7.31 -16.68 4.24
C GLY A 91 -6.01 -16.78 3.45
N ASN A 92 -5.85 -16.00 2.41
CA ASN A 92 -4.61 -15.94 1.65
C ASN A 92 -3.73 -14.81 2.17
N ILE A 93 -2.42 -15.07 2.25
CA ILE A 93 -1.49 -14.07 2.76
C ILE A 93 -0.55 -13.63 1.65
N MET A 94 -0.45 -12.31 1.52
CA MET A 94 0.50 -11.64 0.63
C MET A 94 1.58 -10.99 1.47
N VAL A 95 2.78 -10.87 0.92
CA VAL A 95 3.79 -9.98 1.48
C VAL A 95 3.81 -8.72 0.63
N ALA A 96 3.84 -7.57 1.28
CA ALA A 96 3.74 -6.29 0.60
C ALA A 96 4.90 -5.38 0.97
N THR A 97 5.33 -4.56 0.01
CA THR A 97 6.26 -3.46 0.23
C THR A 97 5.61 -2.17 -0.22
N ASN A 98 5.70 -1.16 0.64
CA ASN A 98 5.14 0.17 0.39
C ASN A 98 6.20 1.21 0.64
N LEU A 99 6.54 1.99 -0.37
CA LEU A 99 7.59 3.00 -0.29
C LEU A 99 6.96 4.38 -0.09
N TYR A 100 7.37 5.04 0.99
CA TYR A 100 6.87 6.36 1.35
C TYR A 100 7.93 7.42 1.16
N ILE A 101 7.51 8.56 0.60
CA ILE A 101 8.37 9.71 0.34
C ILE A 101 7.68 10.96 0.88
N GLU A 102 8.41 12.05 0.90
CA GLU A 102 7.85 13.32 1.36
C GLU A 102 7.75 14.29 0.18
N GLU A 103 6.55 14.85 -0.02
CA GLU A 103 6.29 15.94 -0.96
C GLU A 103 5.57 17.05 -0.21
N HIS A 104 6.13 18.26 -0.22
CA HIS A 104 5.50 19.41 0.41
C HIS A 104 5.08 19.14 1.86
N LYS A 105 5.96 18.49 2.63
CA LYS A 105 5.75 18.14 4.05
C LYS A 105 4.65 17.09 4.26
N ARG A 106 4.20 16.43 3.19
CA ARG A 106 3.24 15.33 3.27
C ARG A 106 3.95 14.01 2.99
N ILE A 107 3.56 12.98 3.72
CA ILE A 107 4.10 11.63 3.51
C ILE A 107 3.18 10.92 2.53
N LEU A 108 3.72 10.54 1.37
CA LEU A 108 2.94 9.98 0.27
C LEU A 108 3.54 8.68 -0.21
N LEU A 109 2.67 7.84 -0.79
CA LEU A 109 3.05 6.52 -1.31
C LEU A 109 3.58 6.66 -2.73
N ALA A 110 4.78 6.14 -2.98
CA ALA A 110 5.38 6.16 -4.31
C ALA A 110 5.38 4.77 -4.96
N CYS A 111 5.42 3.71 -4.17
CA CYS A 111 5.42 2.35 -4.70
C CYS A 111 4.63 1.42 -3.79
N HIS A 112 3.77 0.62 -4.39
CA HIS A 112 3.07 -0.47 -3.72
C HIS A 112 3.29 -1.74 -4.52
N GLN A 113 3.68 -2.81 -3.83
CA GLN A 113 3.78 -4.14 -4.42
C GLN A 113 3.26 -5.16 -3.42
N ALA A 114 2.48 -6.13 -3.89
CA ALA A 114 2.05 -7.26 -3.08
C ALA A 114 2.08 -8.53 -3.92
N GLY A 115 2.43 -9.63 -3.28
CA GLY A 115 2.45 -10.93 -3.93
C GLY A 115 2.28 -12.06 -2.92
N PRO A 116 1.95 -13.28 -3.41
CA PRO A 116 1.71 -14.40 -2.51
C PRO A 116 2.90 -14.72 -1.62
N CYS A 117 2.62 -15.07 -0.36
CA CYS A 117 3.62 -15.52 0.60
C CYS A 117 3.30 -16.94 1.04
N GLY A 118 4.14 -17.90 0.65
CA GLY A 118 3.91 -19.32 0.95
C GLY A 118 4.20 -19.71 2.39
N GLN A 119 5.01 -18.90 3.09
CA GLN A 119 5.40 -19.18 4.48
C GLN A 119 5.28 -17.90 5.32
N PRO A 120 4.06 -17.40 5.52
CA PRO A 120 3.89 -16.17 6.28
C PRO A 120 4.26 -16.37 7.75
N PRO A 121 4.79 -15.32 8.40
CA PRO A 121 5.03 -15.39 9.83
C PRO A 121 3.71 -15.48 10.59
N ALA A 122 3.77 -16.02 11.80
CA ALA A 122 2.60 -16.08 12.66
C ALA A 122 2.15 -14.65 13.00
N ARG A 123 0.83 -14.46 13.01
CA ARG A 123 0.27 -13.18 13.41
C ARG A 123 0.31 -13.11 14.93
N THR A 124 1.01 -12.09 15.42
CA THR A 124 1.14 -11.87 16.87
C THR A 124 0.29 -10.69 17.32
N SER A 125 -0.97 -10.75 17.00
CA SER A 125 -1.99 -9.73 17.32
C SER A 125 -1.68 -8.39 16.69
#